data_4c599361a5bd3c02081bc655d6849cb1
#
_entry.id   4c599361a5bd3c02081bc655d6849cb1
#
_cell.length_a   1.000
_cell.length_b   1.000
_cell.length_c   1.000
_cell.angle_alpha   90.00
_cell.angle_beta   90.00
_cell.angle_gamma   90.00
#
_symmetry.space_group_name_H-M   'P 1'
#
loop_
_entity.id
_entity.type
_entity.pdbx_description
1 polymer ?
#
loop_
_entity_poly.entity_id
_entity_poly.type
_entity_poly.pdbx_seq_one_letter_code
_entity_poly.pdbx_strand_id
1 'polypeptide(L)'
;ARDVATRVGYPVVVRPSYVLGGRAMEVVFDEQELNRYMVEAVQVEPDHPVLIDQYLENAVEVDVDALCDHEGNVVIGGLMEHIEPAGIHSGDSACCLPAVSLGEDALGTIREWSRGLALALKVQGLINLQFAVQRNAEGEEVVYIIEANPRASRTVPFVAKATGQPLARIATRLMAGETLRQVGLT
;
A
#
# COMPACT_ATOMS: atom_id res chain seq x y z
N ALA A 1 20.38 -14.72 -0.56
CA ALA A 1 19.02 -14.96 -0.07
C ALA A 1 19.03 -15.34 1.43
N ARG A 2 19.73 -16.41 1.84
CA ARG A 2 19.73 -16.90 3.24
C ARG A 2 20.05 -15.83 4.27
N ASP A 3 21.17 -15.11 4.10
CA ASP A 3 21.61 -14.08 5.06
C ASP A 3 20.56 -12.97 5.22
N VAL A 4 19.86 -12.65 4.16
CA VAL A 4 18.76 -11.67 4.18
C VAL A 4 17.57 -12.23 4.95
N ALA A 5 17.10 -13.44 4.62
CA ALA A 5 15.97 -14.08 5.30
C ALA A 5 16.25 -14.30 6.80
N THR A 6 17.46 -14.72 7.18
CA THR A 6 17.86 -14.88 8.58
C THR A 6 17.83 -13.54 9.33
N ARG A 7 18.24 -12.45 8.67
CA ARG A 7 18.23 -11.11 9.26
C ARG A 7 16.82 -10.52 9.38
N VAL A 8 15.97 -10.78 8.38
CA VAL A 8 14.56 -10.34 8.37
C VAL A 8 13.75 -11.14 9.39
N GLY A 9 14.02 -12.42 9.53
CA GLY A 9 13.27 -13.36 10.37
C GLY A 9 12.14 -14.04 9.61
N TYR A 10 12.02 -15.36 9.78
CA TYR A 10 10.91 -16.13 9.18
C TYR A 10 9.60 -15.92 9.95
N PRO A 11 8.44 -16.01 9.28
CA PRO A 11 8.27 -16.24 7.84
C PRO A 11 8.59 -15.01 6.98
N VAL A 12 9.04 -15.25 5.74
CA VAL A 12 9.33 -14.21 4.75
C VAL A 12 8.50 -14.43 3.48
N VAL A 13 8.22 -13.33 2.79
CA VAL A 13 7.65 -13.36 1.44
C VAL A 13 8.80 -13.25 0.44
N VAL A 14 8.87 -14.19 -0.49
CA VAL A 14 9.86 -14.20 -1.56
C VAL A 14 9.17 -14.00 -2.90
N ARG A 15 9.75 -13.16 -3.75
CA ARG A 15 9.21 -12.87 -5.09
C ARG A 15 10.30 -12.47 -6.08
N PRO A 16 10.19 -12.82 -7.38
CA PRO A 16 11.07 -12.28 -8.40
C PRO A 16 10.84 -10.77 -8.57
N SER A 17 11.91 -10.00 -8.85
CA SER A 17 11.84 -8.53 -8.90
C SER A 17 11.02 -7.95 -10.03
N TYR A 18 10.81 -8.69 -11.12
CA TYR A 18 10.18 -8.18 -12.34
C TYR A 18 8.86 -8.87 -12.72
N VAL A 19 8.21 -9.53 -11.78
CA VAL A 19 6.88 -10.12 -12.01
C VAL A 19 5.77 -9.17 -11.56
N LEU A 20 4.72 -9.07 -12.35
CA LEU A 20 3.53 -8.28 -12.05
C LEU A 20 2.46 -9.15 -11.38
N GLY A 21 1.71 -8.54 -10.45
CA GLY A 21 0.50 -9.14 -9.89
C GLY A 21 0.75 -10.34 -8.98
N GLY A 22 1.84 -10.37 -8.22
CA GLY A 22 2.10 -11.43 -7.23
C GLY A 22 2.40 -12.81 -7.82
N ARG A 23 2.62 -12.91 -9.13
CA ARG A 23 2.98 -14.18 -9.79
C ARG A 23 4.31 -14.70 -9.24
N ALA A 24 4.34 -15.98 -8.91
CA ALA A 24 5.50 -16.65 -8.31
C ALA A 24 5.93 -16.06 -6.95
N MET A 25 5.04 -15.38 -6.24
CA MET A 25 5.25 -14.96 -4.86
C MET A 25 4.89 -16.11 -3.93
N GLU A 26 5.73 -16.40 -2.94
CA GLU A 26 5.52 -17.48 -1.96
C GLU A 26 5.87 -17.01 -0.56
N VAL A 27 5.09 -17.44 0.43
CA VAL A 27 5.43 -17.30 1.84
C VAL A 27 6.28 -18.49 2.24
N VAL A 28 7.44 -18.23 2.81
CA VAL A 28 8.46 -19.21 3.16
C VAL A 28 8.68 -19.18 4.66
N PHE A 29 8.53 -20.32 5.30
CA PHE A 29 8.53 -20.44 6.76
C PHE A 29 9.89 -20.86 7.34
N ASP A 30 10.77 -21.42 6.51
CA ASP A 30 12.10 -21.86 6.93
C ASP A 30 13.13 -21.82 5.79
N GLU A 31 14.38 -22.16 6.15
CA GLU A 31 15.49 -22.18 5.19
C GLU A 31 15.36 -23.29 4.12
N GLN A 32 14.67 -24.39 4.41
CA GLN A 32 14.51 -25.48 3.45
C GLN A 32 13.55 -25.05 2.33
N GLU A 33 12.44 -24.42 2.70
CA GLU A 33 11.49 -23.85 1.74
C GLU A 33 12.12 -22.73 0.92
N LEU A 34 12.93 -21.85 1.55
CA LEU A 34 13.66 -20.82 0.83
C LEU A 34 14.59 -21.41 -0.23
N ASN A 35 15.32 -22.46 0.11
CA ASN A 35 16.22 -23.11 -0.83
C ASN A 35 15.47 -23.76 -2.01
N ARG A 36 14.34 -24.40 -1.73
CA ARG A 36 13.45 -24.94 -2.78
C ARG A 36 13.01 -23.83 -3.73
N TYR A 37 12.45 -22.75 -3.18
CA TYR A 37 12.00 -21.60 -3.95
C TYR A 37 13.11 -21.00 -4.83
N MET A 38 14.31 -20.82 -4.26
CA MET A 38 15.45 -20.25 -4.99
C MET A 38 15.86 -21.10 -6.19
N VAL A 39 15.78 -22.42 -6.08
CA VAL A 39 16.07 -23.34 -7.22
C VAL A 39 15.01 -23.16 -8.32
N GLU A 40 13.74 -23.08 -7.95
CA GLU A 40 12.63 -22.91 -8.91
C GLU A 40 12.64 -21.51 -9.54
N ALA A 41 12.85 -20.45 -8.76
CA ALA A 41 12.89 -19.08 -9.21
C ALA A 41 14.06 -18.80 -10.18
N VAL A 42 15.23 -19.37 -9.91
CA VAL A 42 16.41 -19.25 -10.79
C VAL A 42 16.18 -19.93 -12.15
N GLN A 43 15.34 -20.96 -12.19
CA GLN A 43 14.98 -21.57 -13.47
C GLN A 43 14.06 -20.67 -14.32
N VAL A 44 13.29 -19.80 -13.69
CA VAL A 44 12.36 -18.88 -14.38
C VAL A 44 13.07 -17.62 -14.85
N GLU A 45 13.93 -17.04 -14.00
CA GLU A 45 14.65 -15.79 -14.28
C GLU A 45 16.06 -15.77 -13.64
N PRO A 46 17.05 -16.41 -14.27
CA PRO A 46 18.37 -16.61 -13.66
C PRO A 46 19.17 -15.33 -13.41
N ASP A 47 18.90 -14.26 -14.15
CA ASP A 47 19.66 -13.00 -14.09
C ASP A 47 19.01 -11.89 -13.25
N HIS A 48 17.85 -12.16 -12.63
CA HIS A 48 17.13 -11.16 -11.88
C HIS A 48 17.16 -11.42 -10.36
N PRO A 49 17.28 -10.35 -9.54
CA PRO A 49 17.28 -10.50 -8.10
C PRO A 49 15.91 -10.96 -7.58
N VAL A 50 15.93 -11.75 -6.52
CA VAL A 50 14.74 -12.12 -5.74
C VAL A 50 14.60 -11.13 -4.59
N LEU A 51 13.41 -10.58 -4.39
CA LEU A 51 13.06 -9.78 -3.24
C LEU A 51 12.65 -10.68 -2.08
N ILE A 52 13.07 -10.32 -0.89
CA ILE A 52 12.73 -11.01 0.35
C ILE A 52 12.20 -9.97 1.32
N ASP A 53 10.90 -10.04 1.58
CA ASP A 53 10.19 -9.12 2.45
C ASP A 53 9.71 -9.84 3.73
N GLN A 54 9.56 -9.12 4.83
CA GLN A 54 8.96 -9.67 6.04
C GLN A 54 7.49 -10.02 5.77
N TYR A 55 7.06 -11.21 6.20
CA TYR A 55 5.64 -11.55 6.19
C TYR A 55 4.97 -10.97 7.45
N LEU A 56 3.90 -10.19 7.23
CA LEU A 56 3.15 -9.56 8.31
C LEU A 56 1.91 -10.40 8.64
N GLU A 57 2.02 -11.25 9.67
CA GLU A 57 0.89 -12.05 10.13
C GLU A 57 -0.17 -11.18 10.83
N ASN A 58 -1.45 -11.46 10.56
CA ASN A 58 -2.58 -10.79 11.20
C ASN A 58 -2.56 -9.26 11.08
N ALA A 59 -1.97 -8.72 10.03
CA ALA A 59 -1.98 -7.29 9.78
C ALA A 59 -3.32 -6.84 9.18
N VAL A 60 -3.72 -5.63 9.55
CA VAL A 60 -4.86 -4.92 8.95
C VAL A 60 -4.36 -4.14 7.75
N GLU A 61 -4.93 -4.38 6.57
CA GLU A 61 -4.59 -3.62 5.37
C GLU A 61 -5.39 -2.31 5.32
N VAL A 62 -4.73 -1.25 4.86
CA VAL A 62 -5.33 0.07 4.72
C VAL A 62 -4.98 0.65 3.36
N ASP A 63 -6.02 0.99 2.58
CA ASP A 63 -5.90 1.75 1.34
C ASP A 63 -6.12 3.25 1.61
N VAL A 64 -5.25 4.09 1.05
CA VAL A 64 -5.40 5.54 1.06
C VAL A 64 -5.47 6.06 -0.36
N ASP A 65 -6.55 6.74 -0.70
CA ASP A 65 -6.63 7.53 -1.92
C ASP A 65 -6.43 9.00 -1.59
N ALA A 66 -5.41 9.62 -2.18
CA ALA A 66 -5.08 11.03 -1.96
C ALA A 66 -5.01 11.80 -3.28
N LEU A 67 -5.29 13.11 -3.17
CA LEU A 67 -5.21 14.09 -4.25
C LEU A 67 -4.05 15.03 -3.99
N CYS A 68 -3.26 15.33 -5.02
CA CYS A 68 -2.16 16.27 -4.93
C CYS A 68 -2.19 17.24 -6.12
N ASP A 69 -1.97 18.53 -5.88
CA ASP A 69 -1.84 19.54 -6.91
C ASP A 69 -0.37 19.89 -7.22
N HIS A 70 -0.17 20.72 -8.24
CA HIS A 70 1.17 21.13 -8.67
C HIS A 70 1.87 22.09 -7.69
N GLU A 71 1.14 22.68 -6.74
CA GLU A 71 1.70 23.51 -5.67
C GLU A 71 2.18 22.68 -4.47
N GLY A 72 1.93 21.37 -4.48
CA GLY A 72 2.31 20.48 -3.38
C GLY A 72 1.28 20.42 -2.25
N ASN A 73 0.05 20.87 -2.48
CA ASN A 73 -1.02 20.65 -1.52
C ASN A 73 -1.54 19.21 -1.68
N VAL A 74 -1.79 18.53 -0.54
CA VAL A 74 -2.26 17.14 -0.50
C VAL A 74 -3.49 17.01 0.37
N VAL A 75 -4.54 16.43 -0.18
CA VAL A 75 -5.78 16.08 0.53
C VAL A 75 -5.99 14.58 0.50
N ILE A 76 -6.20 13.98 1.67
CA ILE A 76 -6.62 12.57 1.79
C ILE A 76 -8.09 12.49 1.40
N GLY A 77 -8.39 11.86 0.28
CA GLY A 77 -9.75 11.64 -0.20
C GLY A 77 -10.49 10.57 0.58
N GLY A 78 -9.78 9.53 1.01
CA GLY A 78 -10.29 8.47 1.85
C GLY A 78 -9.18 7.59 2.40
N LEU A 79 -9.40 7.08 3.62
CA LEU A 79 -8.57 6.11 4.29
C LEU A 79 -9.48 4.95 4.67
N MET A 80 -9.28 3.81 4.00
CA MET A 80 -10.15 2.64 4.08
C MET A 80 -9.44 1.50 4.75
N GLU A 81 -10.09 0.92 5.73
CA GLU A 81 -9.65 -0.31 6.38
C GLU A 81 -10.28 -1.51 5.71
N HIS A 82 -9.49 -2.54 5.41
CA HIS A 82 -9.97 -3.81 4.90
C HIS A 82 -10.51 -4.68 6.04
N ILE A 83 -11.61 -5.38 5.78
CA ILE A 83 -12.19 -6.34 6.73
C ILE A 83 -11.51 -7.70 6.61
N GLU A 84 -11.16 -8.10 5.39
CA GLU A 84 -10.42 -9.31 5.13
C GLU A 84 -8.95 -9.17 5.55
N PRO A 85 -8.28 -10.29 5.90
CA PRO A 85 -6.86 -10.27 6.26
C PRO A 85 -5.98 -9.66 5.16
N ALA A 86 -4.88 -9.01 5.56
CA ALA A 86 -3.91 -8.46 4.64
C ALA A 86 -3.39 -9.51 3.63
N GLY A 87 -3.23 -9.08 2.36
CA GLY A 87 -2.86 -9.94 1.25
C GLY A 87 -4.03 -10.36 0.35
N ILE A 88 -5.28 -10.09 0.75
CA ILE A 88 -6.43 -10.20 -0.14
C ILE A 88 -6.56 -8.90 -0.93
N HIS A 89 -6.61 -9.01 -2.25
CA HIS A 89 -6.64 -7.83 -3.12
C HIS A 89 -7.84 -6.91 -2.79
N SER A 90 -7.60 -5.60 -2.76
CA SER A 90 -8.61 -4.58 -2.41
C SER A 90 -9.90 -4.63 -3.24
N GLY A 91 -9.84 -5.18 -4.45
CA GLY A 91 -11.01 -5.42 -5.29
C GLY A 91 -11.91 -6.57 -4.83
N ASP A 92 -11.38 -7.44 -3.97
CA ASP A 92 -12.04 -8.65 -3.45
C ASP A 92 -12.31 -8.55 -1.94
N SER A 93 -11.89 -7.44 -1.31
CA SER A 93 -12.09 -7.17 0.12
C SER A 93 -13.26 -6.23 0.35
N ALA A 94 -14.01 -6.44 1.43
CA ALA A 94 -14.89 -5.44 1.97
C ALA A 94 -14.06 -4.36 2.71
N CYS A 95 -14.46 -3.10 2.58
CA CYS A 95 -13.74 -1.98 3.18
C CYS A 95 -14.64 -1.13 4.07
N CYS A 96 -14.10 -0.67 5.19
CA CYS A 96 -14.72 0.34 6.05
C CYS A 96 -14.13 1.73 5.77
N LEU A 97 -14.99 2.73 5.64
CA LEU A 97 -14.62 4.14 5.54
C LEU A 97 -15.51 4.97 6.47
N PRO A 98 -14.96 5.65 7.48
CA PRO A 98 -13.54 5.65 7.89
C PRO A 98 -13.05 4.32 8.46
N ALA A 99 -11.73 4.19 8.65
CA ALA A 99 -11.14 3.08 9.41
C ALA A 99 -11.65 3.14 10.87
N VAL A 100 -11.98 1.96 11.44
CA VAL A 100 -12.66 1.88 12.75
C VAL A 100 -11.92 1.05 13.79
N SER A 101 -11.01 0.15 13.38
CA SER A 101 -10.29 -0.74 14.31
C SER A 101 -8.90 -0.23 14.72
N LEU A 102 -8.39 0.79 14.02
CA LEU A 102 -7.06 1.36 14.22
C LEU A 102 -7.06 2.57 15.16
N GLY A 103 -5.99 2.70 15.94
CA GLY A 103 -5.77 3.83 16.82
C GLY A 103 -5.39 5.11 16.07
N GLU A 104 -5.64 6.26 16.71
CA GLU A 104 -5.35 7.59 16.10
C GLU A 104 -3.86 7.79 15.80
N ASP A 105 -2.94 7.17 16.56
CA ASP A 105 -1.50 7.28 16.32
C ASP A 105 -1.11 6.60 15.00
N ALA A 106 -1.62 5.40 14.75
CA ALA A 106 -1.41 4.70 13.47
C ALA A 106 -2.06 5.47 12.30
N LEU A 107 -3.30 5.93 12.47
CA LEU A 107 -3.99 6.75 11.47
C LEU A 107 -3.26 8.07 11.19
N GLY A 108 -2.70 8.70 12.23
CA GLY A 108 -1.87 9.89 12.11
C GLY A 108 -0.61 9.63 11.28
N THR A 109 0.10 8.55 11.59
CA THR A 109 1.29 8.09 10.84
C THR A 109 0.96 7.82 9.37
N ILE A 110 -0.13 7.11 9.10
CA ILE A 110 -0.58 6.83 7.72
C ILE A 110 -0.85 8.13 6.96
N ARG A 111 -1.54 9.10 7.57
CA ARG A 111 -1.83 10.40 6.94
C ARG A 111 -0.55 11.19 6.66
N GLU A 112 0.39 11.22 7.60
CA GLU A 112 1.69 11.89 7.44
C GLU A 112 2.51 11.26 6.32
N TRP A 113 2.67 9.95 6.34
CA TRP A 113 3.42 9.23 5.30
C TRP A 113 2.77 9.36 3.93
N SER A 114 1.44 9.35 3.86
CA SER A 114 0.72 9.55 2.60
C SER A 114 1.03 10.91 1.97
N ARG A 115 1.05 11.98 2.78
CA ARG A 115 1.43 13.33 2.32
C ARG A 115 2.89 13.36 1.88
N GLY A 116 3.79 12.84 2.71
CA GLY A 116 5.23 12.79 2.42
C GLY A 116 5.55 12.06 1.12
N LEU A 117 4.93 10.90 0.90
CA LEU A 117 5.11 10.10 -0.31
C LEU A 117 4.53 10.79 -1.56
N ALA A 118 3.34 11.39 -1.46
CA ALA A 118 2.75 12.13 -2.59
C ALA A 118 3.67 13.28 -3.03
N LEU A 119 4.27 14.01 -2.08
CA LEU A 119 5.21 15.09 -2.36
C LEU A 119 6.54 14.58 -2.91
N ALA A 120 7.12 13.55 -2.31
CA ALA A 120 8.40 12.97 -2.74
C ALA A 120 8.32 12.42 -4.17
N LEU A 121 7.18 11.81 -4.53
CA LEU A 121 6.89 11.29 -5.87
C LEU A 121 6.41 12.37 -6.85
N LYS A 122 6.26 13.63 -6.40
CA LYS A 122 5.77 14.77 -7.23
C LYS A 122 4.46 14.46 -7.93
N VAL A 123 3.53 13.87 -7.21
CA VAL A 123 2.23 13.45 -7.76
C VAL A 123 1.42 14.68 -8.15
N GLN A 124 0.76 14.60 -9.31
CA GLN A 124 -0.32 15.52 -9.72
C GLN A 124 -1.55 14.70 -10.07
N GLY A 125 -2.65 14.94 -9.37
CA GLY A 125 -3.87 14.15 -9.47
C GLY A 125 -3.99 13.14 -8.34
N LEU A 126 -4.20 11.86 -8.65
CA LEU A 126 -4.44 10.78 -7.69
C LEU A 126 -3.18 9.96 -7.40
N ILE A 127 -3.05 9.58 -6.14
CA ILE A 127 -2.18 8.51 -5.69
C ILE A 127 -2.97 7.57 -4.78
N ASN A 128 -2.76 6.27 -4.97
CA ASN A 128 -3.21 5.23 -4.06
C ASN A 128 -1.99 4.70 -3.30
N LEU A 129 -2.13 4.56 -2.00
CA LEU A 129 -1.11 4.04 -1.10
C LEU A 129 -1.70 2.88 -0.31
N GLN A 130 -0.95 1.80 -0.22
CA GLN A 130 -1.34 0.63 0.55
C GLN A 130 -0.43 0.47 1.76
N PHE A 131 -1.05 0.35 2.91
CA PHE A 131 -0.38 0.16 4.19
C PHE A 131 -0.83 -1.15 4.82
N ALA A 132 0.01 -1.69 5.69
CA ALA A 132 -0.38 -2.71 6.65
C ALA A 132 -0.09 -2.20 8.06
N VAL A 133 -0.98 -2.50 8.98
CA VAL A 133 -0.81 -2.19 10.41
C VAL A 133 -0.82 -3.49 11.19
N GLN A 134 0.27 -3.77 11.88
CA GLN A 134 0.42 -4.97 12.71
C GLN A 134 0.57 -4.58 14.17
N ARG A 135 -0.04 -5.33 15.08
CA ARG A 135 0.22 -5.16 16.50
C ARG A 135 1.43 -5.99 16.91
N ASN A 136 2.42 -5.33 17.52
CA ASN A 136 3.61 -6.00 18.04
C ASN A 136 3.29 -6.76 19.35
N ALA A 137 4.28 -7.42 19.94
CA ALA A 137 4.12 -8.20 21.17
C ALA A 137 3.70 -7.33 22.38
N GLU A 138 4.02 -6.05 22.35
CA GLU A 138 3.68 -5.05 23.36
C GLU A 138 2.25 -4.49 23.16
N GLY A 139 1.58 -4.86 22.06
CA GLY A 139 0.25 -4.39 21.69
C GLY A 139 0.23 -3.06 20.94
N GLU A 140 1.38 -2.51 20.59
CA GLU A 140 1.50 -1.27 19.83
C GLU A 140 1.26 -1.50 18.33
N GLU A 141 0.61 -0.55 17.69
CA GLU A 141 0.34 -0.58 16.25
C GLU A 141 1.55 -0.06 15.46
N VAL A 142 2.15 -0.93 14.66
CA VAL A 142 3.28 -0.62 13.78
C VAL A 142 2.80 -0.51 12.34
N VAL A 143 3.05 0.63 11.72
CA VAL A 143 2.63 0.93 10.35
C VAL A 143 3.72 0.53 9.36
N TYR A 144 3.34 -0.15 8.30
CA TYR A 144 4.20 -0.52 7.16
C TYR A 144 3.60 0.02 5.86
N ILE A 145 4.45 0.52 4.97
CA ILE A 145 4.06 0.82 3.59
C ILE A 145 4.26 -0.43 2.72
N ILE A 146 3.22 -0.80 1.99
CA ILE A 146 3.26 -1.95 1.07
C ILE A 146 3.58 -1.44 -0.34
N GLU A 147 2.81 -0.46 -0.81
CA GLU A 147 2.86 -0.02 -2.20
C GLU A 147 2.43 1.45 -2.35
N ALA A 148 3.05 2.15 -3.30
CA ALA A 148 2.66 3.49 -3.71
C ALA A 148 2.38 3.51 -5.22
N ASN A 149 1.14 3.82 -5.58
CA ASN A 149 0.65 3.82 -6.96
C ASN A 149 0.23 5.23 -7.37
N PRO A 150 1.05 6.03 -8.09
CA PRO A 150 0.70 7.37 -8.54
C PRO A 150 -0.29 7.30 -9.72
N ARG A 151 -1.45 6.79 -9.49
CA ARG A 151 -2.57 6.60 -10.44
C ARG A 151 -3.88 6.45 -9.69
N ALA A 152 -5.00 6.51 -10.41
CA ALA A 152 -6.31 6.12 -9.87
C ALA A 152 -6.33 4.63 -9.49
N SER A 153 -7.01 4.32 -8.39
CA SER A 153 -7.20 2.96 -7.87
C SER A 153 -8.62 2.45 -8.15
N ARG A 154 -8.85 1.18 -7.86
CA ARG A 154 -10.19 0.57 -7.88
C ARG A 154 -11.06 1.07 -6.73
N THR A 155 -10.47 1.58 -5.66
CA THR A 155 -11.16 2.11 -4.48
C THR A 155 -11.70 3.51 -4.70
N VAL A 156 -11.17 4.29 -5.66
CA VAL A 156 -11.63 5.67 -5.97
C VAL A 156 -13.14 5.79 -6.18
N PRO A 157 -13.83 4.91 -6.94
CA PRO A 157 -15.28 5.00 -7.09
C PRO A 157 -16.04 4.76 -5.77
N PHE A 158 -15.53 3.88 -4.91
CA PHE A 158 -16.10 3.63 -3.58
C PHE A 158 -15.96 4.86 -2.69
N VAL A 159 -14.75 5.40 -2.57
CA VAL A 159 -14.46 6.60 -1.79
C VAL A 159 -15.29 7.78 -2.28
N ALA A 160 -15.35 7.97 -3.60
CA ALA A 160 -16.12 9.07 -4.19
C ALA A 160 -17.62 8.99 -3.83
N LYS A 161 -18.20 7.79 -3.83
CA LYS A 161 -19.61 7.59 -3.43
C LYS A 161 -19.80 7.78 -1.93
N ALA A 162 -18.91 7.24 -1.12
CA ALA A 162 -19.02 7.30 0.34
C ALA A 162 -18.85 8.72 0.89
N THR A 163 -17.95 9.51 0.30
CA THR A 163 -17.65 10.88 0.72
C THR A 163 -18.48 11.94 -0.01
N GLY A 164 -19.13 11.59 -1.11
CA GLY A 164 -19.80 12.53 -2.00
C GLY A 164 -18.83 13.39 -2.84
N GLN A 165 -17.53 13.11 -2.81
CA GLN A 165 -16.51 13.87 -3.54
C GLN A 165 -16.17 13.18 -4.86
N PRO A 166 -16.28 13.84 -6.01
CA PRO A 166 -15.99 13.22 -7.31
C PRO A 166 -14.48 13.17 -7.58
N LEU A 167 -13.75 12.32 -6.85
CA LEU A 167 -12.27 12.30 -6.81
C LEU A 167 -11.64 12.20 -8.20
N ALA A 168 -12.15 11.34 -9.09
CA ALA A 168 -11.61 11.20 -10.44
C ALA A 168 -11.74 12.48 -11.27
N ARG A 169 -12.88 13.19 -11.16
CA ARG A 169 -13.11 14.48 -11.82
C ARG A 169 -12.18 15.55 -11.25
N ILE A 170 -12.01 15.58 -9.93
CA ILE A 170 -11.11 16.51 -9.26
C ILE A 170 -9.68 16.26 -9.73
N ALA A 171 -9.21 15.02 -9.70
CA ALA A 171 -7.89 14.65 -10.15
C ALA A 171 -7.61 15.09 -11.60
N THR A 172 -8.57 14.93 -12.50
CA THR A 172 -8.44 15.38 -13.89
C THR A 172 -8.24 16.90 -13.98
N ARG A 173 -8.94 17.69 -13.15
CA ARG A 173 -8.77 19.14 -13.07
C ARG A 173 -7.39 19.53 -12.52
N LEU A 174 -6.91 18.83 -11.48
CA LEU A 174 -5.57 19.03 -10.93
C LEU A 174 -4.47 18.73 -11.97
N MET A 175 -4.63 17.63 -12.73
CA MET A 175 -3.73 17.30 -13.84
C MET A 175 -3.77 18.32 -14.98
N ALA A 176 -4.91 19.01 -15.15
CA ALA A 176 -5.05 20.13 -16.11
C ALA A 176 -4.48 21.47 -15.60
N GLY A 177 -3.91 21.48 -14.37
CA GLY A 177 -3.22 22.65 -13.81
C GLY A 177 -4.03 23.46 -12.81
N GLU A 178 -5.25 23.02 -12.43
CA GLU A 178 -5.97 23.65 -11.32
C GLU A 178 -5.37 23.24 -9.96
N THR A 179 -5.56 24.06 -8.93
CA THR A 179 -5.16 23.75 -7.56
C THR A 179 -6.32 23.14 -6.75
N LEU A 180 -5.98 22.47 -5.64
CA LEU A 180 -6.97 21.94 -4.70
C LEU A 180 -7.93 23.06 -4.22
N ARG A 181 -7.39 24.25 -3.97
CA ARG A 181 -8.18 25.42 -3.59
C ARG A 181 -9.17 25.84 -4.69
N GLN A 182 -8.77 25.85 -5.97
CA GLN A 182 -9.63 26.20 -7.09
C GLN A 182 -10.74 25.18 -7.33
N VAL A 183 -10.53 23.92 -6.98
CA VAL A 183 -11.56 22.88 -7.07
C VAL A 183 -12.44 22.81 -5.82
N GLY A 184 -12.16 23.65 -4.80
CA GLY A 184 -12.97 23.73 -3.57
C GLY A 184 -12.61 22.72 -2.49
N LEU A 185 -11.39 22.18 -2.53
CA LEU A 185 -10.81 21.34 -1.48
C LEU A 185 -9.69 22.10 -0.79
N THR A 186 -9.72 22.15 0.55
CA THR A 186 -8.70 22.80 1.39
C THR A 186 -8.37 21.92 2.57
#